data_919b1a6ea30710c8d9a752884e56b60d
#
_entry.id   919b1a6ea30710c8d9a752884e56b60d
#
_cell.length_a   1.000
_cell.length_b   1.000
_cell.length_c   1.000
_cell.angle_alpha   90.00
_cell.angle_beta   90.00
_cell.angle_gamma   90.00
#
_symmetry.space_group_name_H-M   'P 1'
#
loop_
_entity.id
_entity.type
_entity.pdbx_description
1 polymer ?
#
loop_
_entity_poly.entity_id
_entity_poly.type
_entity_poly.pdbx_seq_one_letter_code
_entity_poly.pdbx_strand_id
1 'polypeptide(L)'
;VMPLLGIGGGQLFKTQTPGPMSEQRLTPRITSTARALWSIYLFLTILCIFAYRLAGMDYFDAVSHAFSTVSIGGFSTHDLSIGFFDSISIEIVCMVFMLLSAMSFAVHYSAIYRKQGLKYFYDPELRFFVSLLVVILSLVCLSLFANNIDDPIRSGFFQTISILTTTGFLTDEYSTWPAYISFMLLVGAFIGACSGSVGGGIKSWRVLIMLKHAYKQIFKIIHPDSVNTIKLGKKVVNSNVSEAVWGFFSIYIISFMVLFLLVLATGLDFISAFSAVGA
;
A
#
# COMPACT_ATOMS: atom_id res chain seq x y z
N VAL A 1 -14.88 10.75 8.92
CA VAL A 1 -15.97 11.70 9.24
C VAL A 1 -16.59 11.37 10.61
N MET A 2 -17.06 10.12 10.86
CA MET A 2 -17.68 9.75 12.14
C MET A 2 -16.86 10.09 13.39
N PRO A 3 -15.53 9.86 13.47
CA PRO A 3 -14.73 10.27 14.62
C PRO A 3 -14.69 11.78 14.85
N LEU A 4 -14.88 12.58 13.80
CA LEU A 4 -14.95 14.05 13.91
C LEU A 4 -16.25 14.50 14.54
N LEU A 5 -17.32 13.74 14.36
CA LEU A 5 -18.65 14.01 14.90
C LEU A 5 -18.82 13.50 16.35
N GLY A 6 -17.83 12.80 16.91
CA GLY A 6 -17.87 12.32 18.29
C GLY A 6 -18.74 11.08 18.53
N ILE A 7 -19.32 10.49 17.48
CA ILE A 7 -20.26 9.36 17.58
C ILE A 7 -19.52 8.05 17.29
N GLY A 8 -19.50 7.10 18.27
CA GLY A 8 -19.08 5.71 18.07
C GLY A 8 -17.64 5.46 17.60
N GLY A 9 -16.81 6.51 17.48
CA GLY A 9 -15.52 6.49 16.79
C GLY A 9 -14.46 5.54 17.41
N GLY A 10 -14.61 5.15 18.68
CA GLY A 10 -13.63 4.30 19.37
C GLY A 10 -13.62 2.86 18.89
N GLN A 11 -14.77 2.30 18.59
CA GLN A 11 -14.89 0.91 18.12
C GLN A 11 -14.54 0.83 16.62
N LEU A 12 -15.05 1.76 15.81
CA LEU A 12 -14.74 1.85 14.38
C LEU A 12 -13.24 2.06 14.13
N PHE A 13 -12.57 2.90 14.92
CA PHE A 13 -11.12 3.09 14.80
C PHE A 13 -10.34 1.82 15.13
N LYS A 14 -10.80 1.00 16.09
CA LYS A 14 -10.18 -0.29 16.41
C LYS A 14 -10.37 -1.33 15.31
N THR A 15 -11.50 -1.31 14.61
CA THR A 15 -11.78 -2.26 13.52
C THR A 15 -11.04 -1.90 12.23
N GLN A 16 -10.91 -0.62 11.90
CA GLN A 16 -10.22 -0.15 10.69
C GLN A 16 -8.70 -0.17 10.81
N THR A 17 -8.16 -0.05 12.01
CA THR A 17 -6.72 -0.06 12.29
C THR A 17 -6.35 -1.15 13.29
N PRO A 18 -6.55 -2.45 12.96
CA PRO A 18 -6.04 -3.52 13.82
C PRO A 18 -4.51 -3.48 13.77
N GLY A 19 -3.89 -3.49 14.93
CA GLY A 19 -2.44 -3.53 15.03
C GLY A 19 -1.85 -2.50 15.99
N PRO A 20 -0.54 -2.24 15.91
CA PRO A 20 0.15 -1.36 16.84
C PRO A 20 -0.41 0.07 16.88
N MET A 21 -1.16 0.49 15.86
CA MET A 21 -1.85 1.79 15.85
C MET A 21 -3.10 1.82 16.74
N SER A 22 -3.79 0.69 16.95
CA SER A 22 -4.96 0.66 17.86
C SER A 22 -4.56 0.88 19.32
N GLU A 23 -3.33 0.50 19.70
CA GLU A 23 -2.76 0.72 21.02
C GLU A 23 -2.01 2.05 21.15
N GLN A 24 -1.48 2.59 20.05
CA GLN A 24 -0.83 3.89 20.03
C GLN A 24 -1.85 4.98 19.67
N ARG A 25 -2.62 5.42 20.65
CA ARG A 25 -3.36 6.67 20.49
C ARG A 25 -2.35 7.77 20.19
N LEU A 26 -2.41 8.33 18.98
CA LEU A 26 -1.55 9.46 18.56
C LEU A 26 -1.77 10.66 19.50
N THR A 27 -3.02 10.80 19.95
CA THR A 27 -3.46 11.80 20.92
C THR A 27 -4.48 11.19 21.90
N PRO A 28 -4.67 11.77 23.10
CA PRO A 28 -5.64 11.28 24.09
C PRO A 28 -7.09 11.24 23.59
N ARG A 29 -7.43 12.10 22.61
CA ARG A 29 -8.79 12.18 22.04
C ARG A 29 -8.78 11.68 20.59
N ILE A 30 -9.75 10.83 20.23
CA ILE A 30 -9.91 10.28 18.87
C ILE A 30 -10.13 11.39 17.85
N THR A 31 -10.89 12.42 18.20
CA THR A 31 -11.14 13.58 17.34
C THR A 31 -9.86 14.34 16.99
N SER A 32 -8.94 14.51 17.91
CA SER A 32 -7.66 15.18 17.65
C SER A 32 -6.73 14.31 16.79
N THR A 33 -6.76 12.98 16.95
CA THR A 33 -6.08 12.05 16.05
C THR A 33 -6.62 12.15 14.62
N ALA A 34 -7.95 12.16 14.47
CA ALA A 34 -8.58 12.28 13.16
C ALA A 34 -8.25 13.62 12.48
N ARG A 35 -8.27 14.73 13.21
CA ARG A 35 -7.87 16.04 12.67
C ARG A 35 -6.41 16.06 12.20
N ALA A 36 -5.52 15.46 12.98
CA ALA A 36 -4.10 15.39 12.63
C ALA A 36 -3.87 14.57 11.35
N LEU A 37 -4.54 13.43 11.21
CA LEU A 37 -4.45 12.61 9.99
C LEU A 37 -5.05 13.34 8.77
N TRP A 38 -6.19 14.02 8.94
CA TRP A 38 -6.79 14.83 7.90
C TRP A 38 -5.91 16.00 7.47
N SER A 39 -5.26 16.70 8.41
CA SER A 39 -4.35 17.80 8.06
C SER A 39 -3.11 17.32 7.31
N ILE A 40 -2.58 16.14 7.61
CA ILE A 40 -1.48 15.54 6.85
C ILE A 40 -1.95 15.19 5.43
N TYR A 41 -3.11 14.56 5.30
CA TYR A 41 -3.69 14.23 3.99
C TYR A 41 -3.87 15.48 3.12
N LEU A 42 -4.49 16.53 3.67
CA LEU A 42 -4.71 17.79 2.97
C LEU A 42 -3.38 18.46 2.61
N PHE A 43 -2.41 18.46 3.50
CA PHE A 43 -1.08 19.01 3.24
C PHE A 43 -0.38 18.29 2.09
N LEU A 44 -0.41 16.94 2.08
CA LEU A 44 0.16 16.14 0.99
C LEU A 44 -0.56 16.43 -0.34
N THR A 45 -1.89 16.57 -0.31
CA THR A 45 -2.67 16.87 -1.52
C THR A 45 -2.29 18.23 -2.10
N ILE A 46 -2.23 19.26 -1.27
CA ILE A 46 -1.84 20.61 -1.70
C ILE A 46 -0.41 20.61 -2.25
N LEU A 47 0.50 19.95 -1.55
CA LEU A 47 1.89 19.84 -2.00
C LEU A 47 2.01 19.08 -3.34
N CYS A 48 1.20 18.04 -3.54
CA CYS A 48 1.13 17.29 -4.78
C CYS A 48 0.63 18.15 -5.95
N ILE A 49 -0.42 18.97 -5.74
CA ILE A 49 -0.93 19.91 -6.75
C ILE A 49 0.20 20.86 -7.20
N PHE A 50 0.89 21.47 -6.24
CA PHE A 50 2.01 22.37 -6.57
C PHE A 50 3.15 21.64 -7.30
N ALA A 51 3.49 20.43 -6.87
CA ALA A 51 4.54 19.64 -7.51
C ALA A 51 4.18 19.27 -8.95
N TYR A 52 2.95 18.82 -9.22
CA TYR A 52 2.47 18.54 -10.58
C TYR A 52 2.45 19.79 -11.44
N ARG A 53 2.04 20.92 -10.87
CA ARG A 53 2.04 22.20 -11.60
C ARG A 53 3.46 22.62 -12.00
N LEU A 54 4.42 22.48 -11.09
CA LEU A 54 5.84 22.75 -11.38
C LEU A 54 6.45 21.77 -12.38
N ALA A 55 5.96 20.52 -12.40
CA ALA A 55 6.37 19.50 -13.36
C ALA A 55 5.81 19.72 -14.78
N GLY A 56 4.89 20.69 -14.96
CA GLY A 56 4.37 21.07 -16.26
C GLY A 56 2.91 20.65 -16.56
N MET A 57 2.20 20.06 -15.62
CA MET A 57 0.75 19.78 -15.80
C MET A 57 -0.06 21.07 -15.87
N ASP A 58 -1.17 21.06 -16.63
CA ASP A 58 -2.20 22.10 -16.55
C ASP A 58 -2.89 22.13 -15.17
N TYR A 59 -3.56 23.23 -14.84
CA TYR A 59 -4.20 23.38 -13.52
C TYR A 59 -5.26 22.31 -13.25
N PHE A 60 -6.10 22.01 -14.24
CA PHE A 60 -7.15 21.01 -14.10
C PHE A 60 -6.57 19.63 -13.88
N ASP A 61 -5.57 19.24 -14.68
CA ASP A 61 -4.90 17.96 -14.57
C ASP A 61 -4.13 17.85 -13.26
N ALA A 62 -3.39 18.88 -12.85
CA ALA A 62 -2.64 18.90 -11.60
C ALA A 62 -3.52 18.69 -10.39
N VAL A 63 -4.70 19.31 -10.34
CA VAL A 63 -5.66 19.14 -9.23
C VAL A 63 -6.29 17.75 -9.27
N SER A 64 -6.76 17.30 -10.43
CA SER A 64 -7.44 16.02 -10.60
C SER A 64 -6.50 14.84 -10.29
N HIS A 65 -5.29 14.86 -10.85
CA HIS A 65 -4.28 13.83 -10.58
C HIS A 65 -3.75 13.88 -9.15
N ALA A 66 -3.62 15.05 -8.52
CA ALA A 66 -3.19 15.12 -7.13
C ALA A 66 -4.21 14.47 -6.19
N PHE A 67 -5.51 14.70 -6.38
CA PHE A 67 -6.54 13.99 -5.64
C PHE A 67 -6.44 12.49 -5.82
N SER A 68 -6.30 12.03 -7.06
CA SER A 68 -6.20 10.62 -7.40
C SER A 68 -4.90 9.98 -6.88
N THR A 69 -3.76 10.68 -6.96
CA THR A 69 -2.47 10.19 -6.47
C THR A 69 -2.44 10.04 -4.95
N VAL A 70 -2.89 11.06 -4.22
CA VAL A 70 -2.82 11.05 -2.75
C VAL A 70 -3.88 10.13 -2.15
N SER A 71 -5.03 9.97 -2.82
CA SER A 71 -6.04 8.97 -2.45
C SER A 71 -5.70 7.56 -2.91
N ILE A 72 -4.60 7.39 -3.68
CA ILE A 72 -4.24 6.09 -4.26
C ILE A 72 -5.41 5.53 -5.10
N GLY A 73 -6.02 6.40 -5.91
CA GLY A 73 -7.21 6.05 -6.70
C GLY A 73 -6.93 5.62 -8.12
N GLY A 74 -5.79 6.05 -8.71
CA GLY A 74 -5.37 5.69 -10.08
C GLY A 74 -6.23 6.26 -11.22
N PHE A 75 -7.21 7.10 -10.91
CA PHE A 75 -8.05 7.73 -11.93
C PHE A 75 -7.34 8.89 -12.62
N SER A 76 -7.44 8.94 -13.93
CA SER A 76 -6.85 9.98 -14.78
C SER A 76 -7.95 10.70 -15.56
N THR A 77 -7.66 11.91 -15.97
CA THR A 77 -8.45 12.71 -16.93
C THR A 77 -8.19 12.31 -18.38
N HIS A 78 -7.20 11.43 -18.62
CA HIS A 78 -6.79 10.97 -19.94
C HIS A 78 -6.80 9.44 -20.02
N ASP A 79 -7.17 8.87 -21.17
CA ASP A 79 -7.26 7.43 -21.40
C ASP A 79 -5.91 6.71 -21.25
N LEU A 80 -4.81 7.39 -21.63
CA LEU A 80 -3.44 6.88 -21.46
C LEU A 80 -2.89 7.07 -20.04
N SER A 81 -3.71 7.48 -19.08
CA SER A 81 -3.31 7.74 -17.71
C SER A 81 -2.12 8.72 -17.60
N ILE A 82 -1.15 8.49 -16.73
CA ILE A 82 0.05 9.33 -16.60
C ILE A 82 0.93 9.26 -17.86
N GLY A 83 0.87 8.17 -18.63
CA GLY A 83 1.59 8.03 -19.91
C GLY A 83 1.23 9.09 -20.92
N PHE A 84 0.04 9.72 -20.84
CA PHE A 84 -0.37 10.83 -21.71
C PHE A 84 0.62 12.00 -21.71
N PHE A 85 1.22 12.29 -20.56
CA PHE A 85 2.11 13.46 -20.42
C PHE A 85 3.52 13.20 -20.93
N ASP A 86 3.93 11.96 -21.12
CA ASP A 86 5.29 11.53 -21.53
C ASP A 86 6.40 12.38 -20.90
N SER A 87 6.32 12.61 -19.60
CA SER A 87 7.20 13.48 -18.84
C SER A 87 7.76 12.77 -17.62
N ILE A 88 9.08 12.55 -17.62
CA ILE A 88 9.80 11.95 -16.49
C ILE A 88 9.58 12.75 -15.20
N SER A 89 9.50 14.07 -15.29
CA SER A 89 9.27 14.94 -14.13
C SER A 89 7.90 14.67 -13.47
N ILE A 90 6.87 14.51 -14.29
CA ILE A 90 5.51 14.18 -13.83
C ILE A 90 5.46 12.79 -13.21
N GLU A 91 6.12 11.81 -13.83
CA GLU A 91 6.20 10.45 -13.33
C GLU A 91 6.93 10.37 -11.97
N ILE A 92 8.05 11.09 -11.82
CA ILE A 92 8.77 11.15 -10.54
C ILE A 92 7.90 11.77 -9.45
N VAL A 93 7.21 12.87 -9.72
CA VAL A 93 6.27 13.46 -8.77
C VAL A 93 5.20 12.45 -8.38
N CYS A 94 4.58 11.79 -9.38
CA CYS A 94 3.58 10.76 -9.15
C CYS A 94 4.11 9.65 -8.22
N MET A 95 5.25 9.04 -8.56
CA MET A 95 5.88 7.98 -7.79
C MET A 95 6.18 8.39 -6.34
N VAL A 96 6.71 9.59 -6.12
CA VAL A 96 7.02 10.10 -4.79
C VAL A 96 5.75 10.24 -3.95
N PHE A 97 4.68 10.82 -4.49
CA PHE A 97 3.44 11.00 -3.74
C PHE A 97 2.65 9.70 -3.55
N MET A 98 2.70 8.76 -4.51
CA MET A 98 2.17 7.40 -4.31
C MET A 98 2.87 6.69 -3.14
N LEU A 99 4.20 6.75 -3.07
CA LEU A 99 4.97 6.17 -1.96
C LEU A 99 4.65 6.84 -0.62
N LEU A 100 4.59 8.17 -0.57
CA LEU A 100 4.21 8.89 0.65
C LEU A 100 2.80 8.50 1.13
N SER A 101 1.84 8.37 0.21
CA SER A 101 0.47 7.99 0.54
C SER A 101 0.33 6.52 0.94
N ALA A 102 1.23 5.65 0.45
CA ALA A 102 1.29 4.23 0.81
C ALA A 102 1.96 3.99 2.18
N MET A 103 2.68 4.97 2.72
CA MET A 103 3.27 4.89 4.05
C MET A 103 2.23 5.21 5.14
N SER A 104 2.45 4.68 6.35
CA SER A 104 1.57 4.93 7.49
C SER A 104 1.51 6.42 7.88
N PHE A 105 0.33 7.02 7.91
CA PHE A 105 0.14 8.40 8.37
C PHE A 105 0.55 8.63 9.82
N ALA A 106 0.60 7.58 10.66
CA ALA A 106 1.15 7.69 12.01
C ALA A 106 2.66 7.93 12.02
N VAL A 107 3.37 7.41 11.02
CA VAL A 107 4.80 7.69 10.84
C VAL A 107 4.99 9.14 10.42
N HIS A 108 4.19 9.63 9.46
CA HIS A 108 4.19 11.05 9.05
C HIS A 108 3.88 11.97 10.24
N TYR A 109 2.84 11.64 11.02
CA TYR A 109 2.50 12.40 12.23
C TYR A 109 3.67 12.47 13.21
N SER A 110 4.32 11.35 13.46
CA SER A 110 5.47 11.29 14.37
C SER A 110 6.66 12.08 13.85
N ALA A 111 6.89 12.07 12.53
CA ALA A 111 7.97 12.82 11.91
C ALA A 111 7.74 14.34 11.97
N ILE A 112 6.52 14.78 11.62
CA ILE A 112 6.18 16.21 11.51
C ILE A 112 5.96 16.82 12.91
N TYR A 113 5.02 16.25 13.69
CA TYR A 113 4.59 16.85 14.96
C TYR A 113 5.48 16.51 16.14
N ARG A 114 6.11 15.33 16.16
CA ARG A 114 7.02 14.91 17.23
C ARG A 114 8.49 15.07 16.88
N LYS A 115 8.80 15.61 15.69
CA LYS A 115 10.17 15.80 15.16
C LYS A 115 11.02 14.51 15.20
N GLN A 116 10.39 13.36 15.06
CA GLN A 116 11.02 12.04 15.09
C GLN A 116 11.22 11.49 13.67
N GLY A 117 11.93 12.24 12.81
CA GLY A 117 12.17 11.82 11.42
C GLY A 117 12.86 10.46 11.28
N LEU A 118 13.72 10.11 12.25
CA LEU A 118 14.38 8.79 12.29
C LEU A 118 13.39 7.61 12.38
N LYS A 119 12.13 7.85 12.74
CA LYS A 119 11.12 6.80 12.84
C LYS A 119 10.85 6.12 11.48
N TYR A 120 11.03 6.81 10.38
CA TYR A 120 10.96 6.21 9.04
C TYR A 120 11.93 5.04 8.88
N PHE A 121 13.13 5.13 9.45
CA PHE A 121 14.15 4.09 9.34
C PHE A 121 13.97 2.95 10.35
N TYR A 122 13.33 3.20 11.48
CA TYR A 122 13.20 2.22 12.56
C TYR A 122 11.83 1.52 12.61
N ASP A 123 10.85 1.97 11.82
CA ASP A 123 9.55 1.32 11.77
C ASP A 123 9.64 -0.04 11.06
N PRO A 124 9.28 -1.15 11.72
CA PRO A 124 9.45 -2.50 11.16
C PRO A 124 8.52 -2.78 9.99
N GLU A 125 7.33 -2.17 9.96
CA GLU A 125 6.39 -2.30 8.86
C GLU A 125 6.89 -1.58 7.62
N LEU A 126 7.33 -0.33 7.78
CA LEU A 126 7.86 0.46 6.67
C LEU A 126 9.12 -0.19 6.07
N ARG A 127 10.03 -0.73 6.91
CA ARG A 127 11.19 -1.47 6.41
C ARG A 127 10.79 -2.71 5.62
N PHE A 128 9.78 -3.43 6.07
CA PHE A 128 9.27 -4.59 5.34
C PHE A 128 8.68 -4.17 3.99
N PHE A 129 7.83 -3.14 3.97
CA PHE A 129 7.24 -2.61 2.73
C PHE A 129 8.32 -2.14 1.73
N VAL A 130 9.29 -1.35 2.19
CA VAL A 130 10.40 -0.87 1.34
C VAL A 130 11.27 -2.02 0.86
N SER A 131 11.58 -3.01 1.71
CA SER A 131 12.35 -4.18 1.27
C SER A 131 11.62 -5.00 0.22
N LEU A 132 10.31 -5.20 0.37
CA LEU A 132 9.45 -5.86 -0.61
C LEU A 132 9.45 -5.10 -1.94
N LEU A 133 9.24 -3.78 -1.86
CA LEU A 133 9.27 -2.90 -3.04
C LEU A 133 10.60 -3.03 -3.79
N VAL A 134 11.73 -2.93 -3.09
CA VAL A 134 13.07 -3.02 -3.70
C VAL A 134 13.29 -4.40 -4.35
N VAL A 135 12.88 -5.47 -3.69
CA VAL A 135 13.01 -6.83 -4.24
C VAL A 135 12.18 -6.98 -5.52
N ILE A 136 10.89 -6.63 -5.48
CA ILE A 136 10.02 -6.76 -6.66
C ILE A 136 10.50 -5.84 -7.78
N LEU A 137 10.85 -4.59 -7.48
CA LEU A 137 11.40 -3.64 -8.45
C LEU A 137 12.64 -4.18 -9.14
N SER A 138 13.59 -4.74 -8.36
CA SER A 138 14.82 -5.32 -8.93
C SER A 138 14.52 -6.49 -9.86
N LEU A 139 13.58 -7.37 -9.46
CA LEU A 139 13.17 -8.51 -10.29
C LEU A 139 12.47 -8.07 -11.57
N VAL A 140 11.59 -7.06 -11.49
CA VAL A 140 10.89 -6.49 -12.64
C VAL A 140 11.90 -5.88 -13.60
N CYS A 141 12.76 -4.98 -13.15
CA CYS A 141 13.76 -4.34 -14.01
C CYS A 141 14.70 -5.35 -14.66
N LEU A 142 15.20 -6.34 -13.91
CA LEU A 142 16.05 -7.41 -14.48
C LEU A 142 15.30 -8.21 -15.55
N SER A 143 14.02 -8.50 -15.31
CA SER A 143 13.20 -9.25 -16.26
C SER A 143 12.92 -8.45 -17.54
N LEU A 144 12.63 -7.14 -17.41
CA LEU A 144 12.42 -6.27 -18.56
C LEU A 144 13.71 -6.13 -19.40
N PHE A 145 14.86 -6.01 -18.75
CA PHE A 145 16.15 -6.03 -19.42
C PHE A 145 16.40 -7.33 -20.20
N ALA A 146 16.11 -8.47 -19.57
CA ALA A 146 16.31 -9.78 -20.19
C ALA A 146 15.40 -10.02 -21.41
N ASN A 147 14.24 -9.37 -21.45
CA ASN A 147 13.28 -9.46 -22.57
C ASN A 147 13.40 -8.33 -23.59
N ASN A 148 14.42 -7.47 -23.49
CA ASN A 148 14.67 -6.33 -24.38
C ASN A 148 13.45 -5.40 -24.53
N ILE A 149 12.74 -5.13 -23.45
CA ILE A 149 11.65 -4.15 -23.41
C ILE A 149 12.26 -2.75 -23.40
N ASP A 150 11.64 -1.83 -24.12
CA ASP A 150 12.07 -0.43 -24.18
C ASP A 150 11.96 0.24 -22.82
N ASP A 151 12.92 1.11 -22.49
CA ASP A 151 13.00 1.86 -21.22
C ASP A 151 12.70 1.04 -19.95
N PRO A 152 13.40 -0.10 -19.73
CA PRO A 152 13.06 -1.07 -18.67
C PRO A 152 13.14 -0.48 -17.26
N ILE A 153 13.96 0.56 -17.06
CA ILE A 153 14.08 1.24 -15.76
C ILE A 153 12.87 2.15 -15.55
N ARG A 154 12.54 3.03 -16.51
CA ARG A 154 11.43 3.99 -16.40
C ARG A 154 10.11 3.26 -16.20
N SER A 155 9.77 2.36 -17.11
CA SER A 155 8.54 1.57 -17.06
C SER A 155 8.49 0.65 -15.82
N GLY A 156 9.60 -0.03 -15.52
CA GLY A 156 9.69 -0.92 -14.37
C GLY A 156 9.49 -0.20 -13.03
N PHE A 157 10.11 0.96 -12.83
CA PHE A 157 9.93 1.75 -11.60
C PHE A 157 8.50 2.25 -11.46
N PHE A 158 7.95 2.86 -12.48
CA PHE A 158 6.62 3.44 -12.41
C PHE A 158 5.56 2.37 -12.16
N GLN A 159 5.52 1.32 -12.95
CA GLN A 159 4.52 0.26 -12.83
C GLN A 159 4.64 -0.49 -11.51
N THR A 160 5.87 -0.81 -11.07
CA THR A 160 6.06 -1.48 -9.78
C THR A 160 5.54 -0.64 -8.63
N ILE A 161 5.87 0.65 -8.58
CA ILE A 161 5.40 1.54 -7.52
C ILE A 161 3.89 1.70 -7.58
N SER A 162 3.33 1.94 -8.77
CA SER A 162 1.90 2.13 -8.96
C SER A 162 1.09 0.92 -8.49
N ILE A 163 1.51 -0.29 -8.86
CA ILE A 163 0.79 -1.51 -8.52
C ILE A 163 0.99 -1.91 -7.07
N LEU A 164 2.23 -1.84 -6.52
CA LEU A 164 2.49 -2.20 -5.12
C LEU A 164 1.84 -1.22 -4.12
N THR A 165 1.72 0.05 -4.48
CA THR A 165 0.97 1.01 -3.67
C THR A 165 -0.53 0.85 -3.80
N THR A 166 -0.99 0.01 -4.74
CA THR A 166 -2.40 -0.18 -5.11
C THR A 166 -3.03 1.06 -5.73
N THR A 167 -2.24 1.91 -6.40
CA THR A 167 -2.74 3.13 -7.05
C THR A 167 -3.37 2.82 -8.40
N GLY A 168 -2.68 2.09 -9.28
CA GLY A 168 -3.21 1.69 -10.59
C GLY A 168 -3.01 2.71 -11.71
N PHE A 169 -2.18 3.73 -11.55
CA PHE A 169 -1.77 4.58 -12.68
C PHE A 169 -0.89 3.80 -13.67
N LEU A 170 -0.99 4.15 -14.95
CA LEU A 170 -0.26 3.51 -16.05
C LEU A 170 0.59 4.54 -16.79
N THR A 171 1.79 4.13 -17.19
CA THR A 171 2.65 4.83 -18.15
C THR A 171 2.94 3.99 -19.38
N ASP A 172 2.76 2.66 -19.23
CA ASP A 172 3.06 1.69 -20.28
C ASP A 172 2.05 0.53 -20.22
N GLU A 173 1.90 -0.17 -21.32
CA GLU A 173 0.96 -1.29 -21.44
C GLU A 173 1.60 -2.60 -20.97
N TYR A 174 1.64 -2.80 -19.66
CA TYR A 174 2.27 -3.97 -19.02
C TYR A 174 1.57 -5.31 -19.35
N SER A 175 0.43 -5.28 -20.04
CA SER A 175 -0.22 -6.49 -20.57
C SER A 175 0.63 -7.20 -21.63
N THR A 176 1.53 -6.48 -22.29
CA THR A 176 2.48 -7.00 -23.28
C THR A 176 3.71 -7.65 -22.63
N TRP A 177 3.91 -7.44 -21.33
CA TRP A 177 5.03 -7.99 -20.59
C TRP A 177 4.88 -9.50 -20.35
N PRO A 178 5.98 -10.22 -20.10
CA PRO A 178 5.91 -11.63 -19.74
C PRO A 178 4.94 -11.88 -18.59
N ALA A 179 4.06 -12.87 -18.72
CA ALA A 179 2.98 -13.14 -17.78
C ALA A 179 3.43 -13.30 -16.31
N TYR A 180 4.64 -13.82 -16.07
CA TYR A 180 5.18 -13.95 -14.71
C TYR A 180 5.47 -12.60 -14.04
N ILE A 181 5.81 -11.55 -14.81
CA ILE A 181 6.03 -10.20 -14.27
C ILE A 181 4.68 -9.62 -13.83
N SER A 182 3.67 -9.68 -14.69
CA SER A 182 2.32 -9.21 -14.37
C SER A 182 1.75 -9.93 -13.14
N PHE A 183 1.95 -11.26 -13.06
CA PHE A 183 1.54 -12.03 -11.89
C PHE A 183 2.30 -11.63 -10.61
N MET A 184 3.61 -11.39 -10.69
CA MET A 184 4.42 -10.94 -9.55
C MET A 184 3.98 -9.57 -9.04
N LEU A 185 3.68 -8.64 -9.95
CA LEU A 185 3.12 -7.33 -9.60
C LEU A 185 1.77 -7.47 -8.89
N LEU A 186 0.90 -8.34 -9.40
CA LEU A 186 -0.40 -8.61 -8.81
C LEU A 186 -0.28 -9.19 -7.39
N VAL A 187 0.64 -10.15 -7.17
CA VAL A 187 0.95 -10.67 -5.81
C VAL A 187 1.43 -9.54 -4.89
N GLY A 188 2.24 -8.61 -5.42
CA GLY A 188 2.66 -7.41 -4.69
C GLY A 188 1.48 -6.52 -4.29
N ALA A 189 0.51 -6.31 -5.18
CA ALA A 189 -0.72 -5.55 -4.90
C ALA A 189 -1.57 -6.20 -3.79
N PHE A 190 -1.68 -7.53 -3.76
CA PHE A 190 -2.34 -8.25 -2.66
C PHE A 190 -1.71 -8.00 -1.31
N ILE A 191 -0.39 -7.93 -1.23
CA ILE A 191 0.32 -7.58 0.02
C ILE A 191 -0.03 -6.15 0.41
N GLY A 192 -0.02 -5.25 -0.56
CA GLY A 192 -0.47 -3.88 -0.43
C GLY A 192 0.41 -2.98 0.43
N ALA A 193 -0.11 -1.79 0.69
CA ALA A 193 0.57 -0.70 1.40
C ALA A 193 0.63 -0.90 2.92
N CYS A 194 1.27 0.05 3.63
CA CYS A 194 1.37 0.04 5.09
C CYS A 194 0.01 0.21 5.77
N SER A 195 -0.13 -0.33 6.98
CA SER A 195 -1.31 -0.13 7.83
C SER A 195 -1.46 1.34 8.24
N GLY A 196 -2.69 1.86 8.15
CA GLY A 196 -2.95 3.28 8.41
C GLY A 196 -2.43 4.22 7.31
N SER A 197 -2.21 3.69 6.11
CA SER A 197 -2.07 4.43 4.86
C SER A 197 -3.39 4.44 4.08
N VAL A 198 -3.43 5.15 2.97
CA VAL A 198 -4.61 5.17 2.07
C VAL A 198 -4.69 3.92 1.20
N GLY A 199 -3.55 3.27 0.88
CA GLY A 199 -3.49 2.12 -0.02
C GLY A 199 -4.33 0.92 0.40
N GLY A 200 -4.62 0.06 -0.54
CA GLY A 200 -5.41 -1.17 -0.40
C GLY A 200 -4.59 -2.39 0.05
N GLY A 201 -5.10 -3.57 -0.30
CA GLY A 201 -4.48 -4.87 -0.03
C GLY A 201 -4.68 -5.39 1.39
N ILE A 202 -4.07 -6.54 1.67
CA ILE A 202 -4.08 -7.20 3.00
C ILE A 202 -3.40 -6.34 4.07
N LYS A 203 -2.53 -5.43 3.67
CA LYS A 203 -1.62 -4.56 4.42
C LYS A 203 -0.35 -5.27 4.87
N SER A 204 0.77 -4.64 4.57
CA SER A 204 2.13 -5.13 4.87
C SER A 204 2.31 -5.59 6.32
N TRP A 205 1.65 -4.93 7.28
CA TRP A 205 1.72 -5.30 8.70
C TRP A 205 1.13 -6.70 8.99
N ARG A 206 -0.02 -7.04 8.37
CA ARG A 206 -0.64 -8.36 8.56
C ARG A 206 0.22 -9.45 7.94
N VAL A 207 0.73 -9.22 6.74
CA VAL A 207 1.64 -10.16 6.07
C VAL A 207 2.90 -10.39 6.90
N LEU A 208 3.49 -9.34 7.47
CA LEU A 208 4.66 -9.46 8.34
C LEU A 208 4.37 -10.29 9.60
N ILE A 209 3.19 -10.16 10.21
CA ILE A 209 2.78 -11.02 11.34
C ILE A 209 2.59 -12.46 10.89
N MET A 210 1.94 -12.69 9.76
CA MET A 210 1.71 -14.04 9.23
C MET A 210 3.03 -14.75 8.96
N LEU A 211 3.99 -14.08 8.31
CA LEU A 211 5.32 -14.64 8.08
C LEU A 211 6.07 -14.96 9.38
N LYS A 212 6.02 -14.08 10.36
CA LYS A 212 6.63 -14.32 11.68
C LYS A 212 5.93 -15.44 12.44
N HIS A 213 4.62 -15.56 12.31
CA HIS A 213 3.85 -16.66 12.91
C HIS A 213 4.24 -17.99 12.24
N ALA A 214 4.27 -18.04 10.92
CA ALA A 214 4.70 -19.23 10.18
C ALA A 214 6.11 -19.66 10.58
N TYR A 215 7.06 -18.72 10.63
CA TYR A 215 8.42 -18.99 11.09
C TYR A 215 8.45 -19.57 12.52
N LYS A 216 7.66 -18.98 13.44
CA LYS A 216 7.54 -19.48 14.83
C LYS A 216 7.01 -20.91 14.85
N GLN A 217 6.02 -21.26 14.04
CA GLN A 217 5.47 -22.61 13.99
C GLN A 217 6.49 -23.62 13.46
N ILE A 218 7.21 -23.30 12.38
CA ILE A 218 8.28 -24.13 11.85
C ILE A 218 9.38 -24.34 12.93
N PHE A 219 9.79 -23.26 13.60
CA PHE A 219 10.79 -23.36 14.66
C PHE A 219 10.34 -24.24 15.83
N LYS A 220 9.04 -24.19 16.19
CA LYS A 220 8.47 -25.03 17.24
C LYS A 220 8.44 -26.52 16.88
N ILE A 221 8.34 -26.87 15.60
CA ILE A 221 8.44 -28.26 15.12
C ILE A 221 9.84 -28.80 15.40
N ILE A 222 10.89 -27.99 15.21
CA ILE A 222 12.29 -28.37 15.43
C ILE A 222 12.64 -28.36 16.92
N HIS A 223 12.07 -27.39 17.67
CA HIS A 223 12.34 -27.18 19.09
C HIS A 223 11.02 -27.10 19.87
N PRO A 224 10.38 -28.24 20.25
CA PRO A 224 9.03 -28.29 20.84
C PRO A 224 8.89 -27.49 22.13
N ASP A 225 9.91 -27.46 22.97
CA ASP A 225 9.92 -26.78 24.28
C ASP A 225 10.23 -25.27 24.20
N SER A 226 10.45 -24.73 22.99
CA SER A 226 10.79 -23.33 22.82
C SER A 226 9.60 -22.40 23.06
N VAL A 227 9.76 -21.45 23.96
CA VAL A 227 8.78 -20.38 24.22
C VAL A 227 9.17 -19.15 23.39
N ASN A 228 8.70 -19.09 22.16
CA ASN A 228 8.98 -17.98 21.26
C ASN A 228 7.80 -17.00 21.18
N THR A 229 8.05 -15.72 21.47
CA THR A 229 7.08 -14.64 21.30
C THR A 229 7.30 -13.92 19.98
N ILE A 230 6.20 -13.61 19.27
CA ILE A 230 6.27 -12.80 18.05
C ILE A 230 6.56 -11.35 18.44
N LYS A 231 7.64 -10.77 17.92
CA LYS A 231 8.02 -9.38 18.18
C LYS A 231 7.97 -8.56 16.89
N LEU A 232 7.38 -7.37 16.97
CA LEU A 232 7.45 -6.33 15.94
C LEU A 232 8.28 -5.14 16.47
N GLY A 233 9.51 -5.04 16.01
CA GLY A 233 10.49 -4.15 16.63
C GLY A 233 10.70 -4.52 18.11
N LYS A 234 10.43 -3.57 19.01
CA LYS A 234 10.55 -3.77 20.47
C LYS A 234 9.26 -4.29 21.13
N LYS A 235 8.14 -4.40 20.39
CA LYS A 235 6.84 -4.79 20.96
C LYS A 235 6.55 -6.26 20.76
N VAL A 236 6.04 -6.92 21.80
CA VAL A 236 5.51 -8.29 21.73
C VAL A 236 4.09 -8.23 21.16
N VAL A 237 3.81 -9.07 20.18
CA VAL A 237 2.47 -9.22 19.59
C VAL A 237 1.70 -10.24 20.42
N ASN A 238 0.53 -9.86 20.91
CA ASN A 238 -0.35 -10.75 21.66
C ASN A 238 -0.89 -11.87 20.73
N SER A 239 -1.13 -13.07 21.29
CA SER A 239 -1.73 -14.21 20.57
C SER A 239 -3.06 -13.85 19.91
N ASN A 240 -3.93 -13.14 20.62
CA ASN A 240 -5.25 -12.70 20.11
C ASN A 240 -5.13 -11.84 18.83
N VAL A 241 -4.08 -11.03 18.72
CA VAL A 241 -3.82 -10.23 17.51
C VAL A 241 -3.41 -11.12 16.34
N SER A 242 -2.57 -12.13 16.61
CA SER A 242 -2.17 -13.08 15.57
C SER A 242 -3.36 -13.91 15.07
N GLU A 243 -4.22 -14.36 15.98
CA GLU A 243 -5.46 -15.09 15.64
C GLU A 243 -6.43 -14.22 14.83
N ALA A 244 -6.60 -12.95 15.22
CA ALA A 244 -7.43 -12.00 14.45
C ALA A 244 -6.89 -11.77 13.05
N VAL A 245 -5.57 -11.74 12.86
CA VAL A 245 -4.93 -11.61 11.53
C VAL A 245 -5.22 -12.84 10.67
N TRP A 246 -5.14 -14.04 11.21
CA TRP A 246 -5.47 -15.27 10.50
C TRP A 246 -6.96 -15.35 10.17
N GLY A 247 -7.84 -14.98 11.11
CA GLY A 247 -9.29 -14.88 10.85
C GLY A 247 -9.61 -13.91 9.72
N PHE A 248 -9.00 -12.73 9.73
CA PHE A 248 -9.14 -11.76 8.63
C PHE A 248 -8.67 -12.35 7.29
N PHE A 249 -7.49 -12.96 7.25
CA PHE A 249 -6.95 -13.55 6.04
C PHE A 249 -7.86 -14.64 5.46
N SER A 250 -8.41 -15.49 6.32
CA SER A 250 -9.35 -16.55 5.91
C SER A 250 -10.60 -15.97 5.26
N ILE A 251 -11.20 -14.93 5.87
CA ILE A 251 -12.39 -14.26 5.31
C ILE A 251 -12.02 -13.55 4.01
N TYR A 252 -10.86 -12.90 3.94
CA TYR A 252 -10.38 -12.22 2.74
C TYR A 252 -10.28 -13.20 1.56
N ILE A 253 -9.64 -14.36 1.75
CA ILE A 253 -9.51 -15.38 0.70
C ILE A 253 -10.86 -15.92 0.28
N ILE A 254 -11.75 -16.23 1.23
CA ILE A 254 -13.11 -16.72 0.92
C ILE A 254 -13.87 -15.66 0.10
N SER A 255 -13.84 -14.39 0.54
CA SER A 255 -14.52 -13.30 -0.17
C SER A 255 -13.94 -13.10 -1.57
N PHE A 256 -12.62 -13.15 -1.71
CA PHE A 256 -11.94 -13.08 -2.99
C PHE A 256 -12.41 -14.20 -3.93
N MET A 257 -12.43 -15.45 -3.45
CA MET A 257 -12.86 -16.59 -4.25
C MET A 257 -14.33 -16.47 -4.70
N VAL A 258 -15.22 -16.04 -3.80
CA VAL A 258 -16.62 -15.83 -4.14
C VAL A 258 -16.79 -14.74 -5.19
N LEU A 259 -16.15 -13.59 -5.01
CA LEU A 259 -16.19 -12.49 -5.97
C LEU A 259 -15.56 -12.88 -7.31
N PHE A 260 -14.44 -13.60 -7.28
CA PHE A 260 -13.78 -14.08 -8.48
C PHE A 260 -14.69 -15.03 -9.30
N LEU A 261 -15.37 -15.97 -8.64
CA LEU A 261 -16.33 -16.87 -9.32
C LEU A 261 -17.53 -16.09 -9.88
N LEU A 262 -18.03 -15.08 -9.17
CA LEU A 262 -19.12 -14.24 -9.66
C LEU A 262 -18.71 -13.45 -10.91
N VAL A 263 -17.50 -12.84 -10.88
CA VAL A 263 -16.98 -12.12 -12.04
C VAL A 263 -16.67 -13.05 -13.21
N LEU A 264 -16.13 -14.23 -12.94
CA LEU A 264 -15.88 -15.24 -13.98
C LEU A 264 -17.20 -15.71 -14.64
N ALA A 265 -18.28 -15.81 -13.87
CA ALA A 265 -19.60 -16.16 -14.39
C ALA A 265 -20.21 -15.11 -15.34
N THR A 266 -19.68 -13.87 -15.38
CA THR A 266 -20.08 -12.85 -16.36
C THR A 266 -19.49 -13.08 -17.76
N GLY A 267 -18.62 -14.09 -17.94
CA GLY A 267 -17.99 -14.42 -19.22
C GLY A 267 -16.63 -13.78 -19.46
N LEU A 268 -16.06 -13.12 -18.46
CA LEU A 268 -14.67 -12.63 -18.54
C LEU A 268 -13.68 -13.80 -18.53
N ASP A 269 -12.55 -13.62 -19.20
CA ASP A 269 -11.43 -14.57 -19.14
C ASP A 269 -10.81 -14.62 -17.73
N PHE A 270 -10.10 -15.71 -17.44
CA PHE A 270 -9.54 -15.99 -16.11
C PHE A 270 -8.64 -14.87 -15.59
N ILE A 271 -7.74 -14.35 -16.45
CA ILE A 271 -6.76 -13.33 -16.06
C ILE A 271 -7.46 -12.00 -15.75
N SER A 272 -8.38 -11.58 -16.62
CA SER A 272 -9.16 -10.35 -16.43
C SER A 272 -10.06 -10.43 -15.19
N ALA A 273 -10.73 -11.55 -14.97
CA ALA A 273 -11.56 -11.75 -13.77
C ALA A 273 -10.72 -11.75 -12.49
N PHE A 274 -9.55 -12.40 -12.52
CA PHE A 274 -8.66 -12.46 -11.37
C PHE A 274 -8.06 -11.09 -11.03
N SER A 275 -7.62 -10.34 -12.04
CA SER A 275 -7.08 -8.99 -11.84
C SER A 275 -8.15 -8.00 -11.39
N ALA A 276 -9.36 -8.07 -11.95
CA ALA A 276 -10.48 -7.19 -11.59
C ALA A 276 -10.91 -7.33 -10.12
N VAL A 277 -10.79 -8.53 -9.54
CA VAL A 277 -11.09 -8.74 -8.11
C VAL A 277 -9.88 -8.50 -7.23
N GLY A 278 -8.68 -8.63 -7.77
CA GLY A 278 -7.41 -8.49 -7.06
C GLY A 278 -6.89 -7.05 -6.95
N ALA A 279 -7.39 -6.15 -7.81
CA ALA A 279 -7.06 -4.73 -7.82
C ALA A 279 -7.98 -3.92 -6.83
#